data_94b5121e78ce54d64a0ea75425fa712f
#
_entry.id   94b5121e78ce54d64a0ea75425fa712f
#
_cell.length_a   1.000
_cell.length_b   1.000
_cell.length_c   1.000
_cell.angle_alpha   90.00
_cell.angle_beta   90.00
_cell.angle_gamma   90.00
#
_symmetry.space_group_name_H-M   'P 1'
#
loop_
_entity.id
_entity.type
_entity.pdbx_description
1 polymer ?
#
loop_
_entity_poly.entity_id
_entity_poly.type
_entity_poly.pdbx_seq_one_letter_code
_entity_poly.pdbx_strand_id
1 'polypeptide(L)'
;MKTRRMAFLAAACATALMAVTSPLAQQGSGTATPNIFHLPYNPAAVRSGPSRMYNTAKAKLMAGGKIVGATVYSPDPNMYCAMANAGYDFLWIEMQHSPLTYEDVARMLYACKGSTAIPFIRVPDATEENIQKATDIGALGIIVPQTETVEKAEAAAKWSHYPPFGQRSQGSGQYNYLWGADYRQTYNDNVLVTVMIEAPFGAEIADKIAAVKGVDVVFAASGDMGSYSGYKQGDEVYEGLIGAVRDATLKAGKKLGGPSGWYNTRGNQGYSFFQAGGETNLIGAGARADLATMPGAGVLPPGGRGAPAGIQ
;
A
#
# COMPACT_ATOMS: atom_id res chain seq x y z
N MET A 1 -70.58 -30.83 42.21
CA MET A 1 -71.88 -31.48 41.81
C MET A 1 -71.70 -31.98 40.37
N LYS A 2 -72.02 -33.29 40.22
CA LYS A 2 -72.23 -34.06 38.95
C LYS A 2 -71.04 -34.33 38.03
N THR A 3 -70.39 -35.41 38.28
CA THR A 3 -70.26 -36.78 37.73
C THR A 3 -71.02 -37.08 36.45
N ARG A 4 -70.35 -37.69 35.46
CA ARG A 4 -70.68 -38.86 34.63
C ARG A 4 -69.60 -39.11 33.62
N ARG A 5 -68.78 -40.14 33.78
CA ARG A 5 -68.90 -41.58 33.43
C ARG A 5 -68.86 -41.81 31.90
N MET A 6 -67.73 -42.35 31.48
CA MET A 6 -67.44 -43.66 30.85
C MET A 6 -68.33 -44.08 29.69
N ALA A 7 -67.75 -44.40 28.58
CA ALA A 7 -68.00 -45.67 27.88
C ALA A 7 -66.82 -46.05 27.00
N PHE A 8 -66.27 -47.23 27.24
CA PHE A 8 -65.41 -48.01 26.39
C PHE A 8 -66.18 -48.57 25.20
N LEU A 9 -65.60 -48.59 24.01
CA LEU A 9 -65.93 -49.58 23.01
C LEU A 9 -64.64 -50.05 22.32
N ALA A 10 -64.33 -51.31 22.59
CA ALA A 10 -63.32 -52.06 21.82
C ALA A 10 -64.06 -52.68 20.62
N ALA A 11 -63.38 -52.59 19.46
CA ALA A 11 -63.76 -53.52 18.39
C ALA A 11 -62.42 -53.93 17.69
N ALA A 12 -62.28 -55.23 17.68
CA ALA A 12 -61.11 -55.96 17.16
C ALA A 12 -61.24 -56.25 15.67
N CYS A 13 -60.14 -56.52 15.10
CA CYS A 13 -59.82 -57.44 14.00
C CYS A 13 -60.12 -57.06 12.57
N ALA A 14 -59.05 -56.90 11.78
CA ALA A 14 -58.86 -57.84 10.66
C ALA A 14 -57.43 -57.55 10.05
N THR A 15 -56.57 -58.54 10.16
CA THR A 15 -55.29 -58.65 9.46
C THR A 15 -55.58 -58.89 7.98
N ALA A 16 -55.12 -57.95 7.14
CA ALA A 16 -54.90 -58.21 5.72
C ALA A 16 -53.39 -57.98 5.42
N LEU A 17 -52.66 -59.07 5.28
CA LEU A 17 -51.34 -59.09 4.78
C LEU A 17 -51.37 -58.78 3.25
N MET A 18 -51.13 -57.58 2.88
CA MET A 18 -50.77 -57.24 1.49
C MET A 18 -49.27 -57.07 1.43
N ALA A 19 -48.60 -58.00 0.78
CA ALA A 19 -47.23 -57.86 0.38
C ALA A 19 -47.13 -56.78 -0.72
N VAL A 20 -46.72 -55.59 -0.32
CA VAL A 20 -46.33 -54.55 -1.25
C VAL A 20 -44.86 -54.77 -1.56
N THR A 21 -44.62 -55.32 -2.74
CA THR A 21 -43.28 -55.30 -3.37
C THR A 21 -42.85 -53.88 -3.57
N SER A 22 -41.93 -53.45 -2.78
CA SER A 22 -41.23 -52.16 -2.96
C SER A 22 -40.44 -52.22 -4.28
N PRO A 23 -40.60 -51.26 -5.15
CA PRO A 23 -39.61 -51.07 -6.24
C PRO A 23 -38.30 -50.58 -5.60
N LEU A 24 -37.31 -51.39 -5.68
CA LEU A 24 -35.94 -51.06 -5.38
C LEU A 24 -35.44 -49.95 -6.33
N ALA A 25 -34.64 -49.09 -5.71
CA ALA A 25 -33.58 -48.30 -6.34
C ALA A 25 -34.03 -47.13 -7.18
N GLN A 26 -34.36 -46.08 -6.52
CA GLN A 26 -33.89 -44.81 -6.97
C GLN A 26 -32.40 -44.73 -6.60
N GLN A 27 -31.55 -44.99 -7.59
CA GLN A 27 -30.16 -44.57 -7.56
C GLN A 27 -30.17 -43.05 -7.42
N GLY A 28 -30.04 -42.56 -6.21
CA GLY A 28 -29.65 -41.19 -5.99
C GLY A 28 -28.32 -40.99 -6.70
N SER A 29 -28.31 -40.20 -7.76
CA SER A 29 -27.10 -39.59 -8.28
C SER A 29 -26.61 -38.73 -7.12
N GLY A 30 -25.78 -39.32 -6.28
CA GLY A 30 -25.05 -38.57 -5.27
C GLY A 30 -24.16 -37.58 -6.00
N THR A 31 -24.62 -36.38 -6.16
CA THR A 31 -23.72 -35.28 -6.49
C THR A 31 -22.71 -35.25 -5.37
N ALA A 32 -21.50 -35.70 -5.65
CA ALA A 32 -20.40 -35.63 -4.70
C ALA A 32 -20.36 -34.19 -4.16
N THR A 33 -20.48 -34.04 -2.84
CA THR A 33 -20.36 -32.71 -2.22
C THR A 33 -19.04 -32.11 -2.67
N PRO A 34 -19.04 -30.93 -3.31
CA PRO A 34 -17.79 -30.34 -3.77
C PRO A 34 -16.80 -30.24 -2.61
N ASN A 35 -15.52 -30.55 -2.87
CA ASN A 35 -14.51 -30.32 -1.86
C ASN A 35 -14.34 -28.83 -1.64
N ILE A 36 -15.01 -28.29 -0.63
CA ILE A 36 -15.06 -26.86 -0.31
C ILE A 36 -13.68 -26.26 -0.03
N PHE A 37 -12.67 -27.09 0.29
CA PHE A 37 -11.31 -26.61 0.55
C PHE A 37 -10.52 -26.26 -0.72
N HIS A 38 -11.02 -26.64 -1.89
CA HIS A 38 -10.39 -26.43 -3.19
C HIS A 38 -11.28 -25.67 -4.18
N LEU A 39 -12.32 -24.98 -3.68
CA LEU A 39 -13.13 -24.15 -4.54
C LEU A 39 -12.30 -22.96 -5.06
N PRO A 40 -12.44 -22.60 -6.35
CA PRO A 40 -11.78 -21.42 -6.89
C PRO A 40 -12.29 -20.15 -6.19
N TYR A 41 -11.42 -19.16 -6.08
CA TYR A 41 -11.83 -17.85 -5.58
C TYR A 41 -12.98 -17.29 -6.41
N ASN A 42 -14.04 -16.82 -5.73
CA ASN A 42 -15.20 -16.24 -6.38
C ASN A 42 -15.13 -14.70 -6.33
N PRO A 43 -14.70 -14.02 -7.40
CA PRO A 43 -14.58 -12.56 -7.40
C PRO A 43 -15.95 -11.88 -7.29
N ALA A 44 -17.01 -12.51 -7.80
CA ALA A 44 -18.38 -11.95 -7.74
C ALA A 44 -18.94 -11.89 -6.31
N ALA A 45 -18.43 -12.73 -5.39
CA ALA A 45 -18.82 -12.69 -3.99
C ALA A 45 -18.23 -11.48 -3.24
N VAL A 46 -17.21 -10.85 -3.79
CA VAL A 46 -16.49 -9.73 -3.15
C VAL A 46 -16.88 -8.39 -3.76
N ARG A 47 -17.13 -8.34 -5.07
CA ARG A 47 -17.42 -7.09 -5.77
C ARG A 47 -18.49 -7.28 -6.85
N SER A 48 -19.49 -6.41 -6.80
CA SER A 48 -20.48 -6.22 -7.88
C SER A 48 -20.35 -4.78 -8.39
N GLY A 49 -19.77 -4.59 -9.57
CA GLY A 49 -19.67 -3.29 -10.23
C GLY A 49 -18.26 -2.71 -10.38
N PRO A 50 -18.13 -1.51 -10.96
CA PRO A 50 -16.85 -0.84 -11.18
C PRO A 50 -16.21 -0.44 -9.85
N SER A 51 -14.87 -0.46 -9.81
CA SER A 51 -14.10 -0.01 -8.65
C SER A 51 -14.15 1.51 -8.54
N ARG A 52 -14.44 2.02 -7.35
CA ARG A 52 -14.28 3.44 -7.05
C ARG A 52 -12.78 3.73 -6.86
N MET A 53 -12.25 4.64 -7.66
CA MET A 53 -10.87 5.10 -7.56
C MET A 53 -10.82 6.31 -6.62
N TYR A 54 -10.17 6.18 -5.47
CA TYR A 54 -9.96 7.24 -4.50
C TYR A 54 -8.47 7.53 -4.23
N ASN A 55 -7.56 6.67 -4.70
CA ASN A 55 -6.14 6.99 -4.75
C ASN A 55 -5.84 7.85 -5.98
N THR A 56 -5.99 9.16 -5.82
CA THR A 56 -5.77 10.14 -6.90
C THR A 56 -4.33 10.16 -7.39
N ALA A 57 -3.36 9.90 -6.49
CA ALA A 57 -1.95 9.79 -6.86
C ALA A 57 -1.71 8.60 -7.78
N LYS A 58 -2.24 7.41 -7.44
CA LYS A 58 -2.17 6.23 -8.31
C LYS A 58 -2.85 6.49 -9.64
N ALA A 59 -4.05 7.06 -9.63
CA ALA A 59 -4.78 7.37 -10.86
C ALA A 59 -3.97 8.28 -11.80
N LYS A 60 -3.40 9.38 -11.28
CA LYS A 60 -2.54 10.30 -12.04
C LYS A 60 -1.29 9.60 -12.59
N LEU A 61 -0.61 8.80 -11.75
CA LEU A 61 0.60 8.07 -12.15
C LEU A 61 0.32 7.06 -13.26
N MET A 62 -0.77 6.27 -13.13
CA MET A 62 -1.14 5.25 -14.13
C MET A 62 -1.62 5.86 -15.44
N ALA A 63 -2.19 7.06 -15.41
CA ALA A 63 -2.52 7.84 -16.61
C ALA A 63 -1.29 8.47 -17.30
N GLY A 64 -0.06 8.22 -16.79
CA GLY A 64 1.18 8.73 -17.38
C GLY A 64 1.64 10.07 -16.79
N GLY A 65 0.98 10.59 -15.77
CA GLY A 65 1.39 11.79 -15.05
C GLY A 65 2.57 11.53 -14.12
N LYS A 66 3.24 12.62 -13.71
CA LYS A 66 4.27 12.60 -12.66
C LYS A 66 3.61 12.93 -11.31
N ILE A 67 4.00 12.21 -10.26
CA ILE A 67 3.56 12.47 -8.89
C ILE A 67 4.73 12.82 -7.98
N VAL A 68 4.48 13.71 -7.04
CA VAL A 68 5.46 14.19 -6.07
C VAL A 68 4.88 14.09 -4.67
N GLY A 69 5.63 13.53 -3.74
CA GLY A 69 5.27 13.43 -2.33
C GLY A 69 6.33 13.98 -1.40
N ALA A 70 5.91 14.79 -0.42
CA ALA A 70 6.79 15.25 0.65
C ALA A 70 6.91 14.19 1.76
N THR A 71 8.07 14.19 2.44
CA THR A 71 8.36 13.20 3.47
C THR A 71 7.94 13.71 4.86
N VAL A 72 7.32 12.84 5.65
CA VAL A 72 6.83 13.13 7.01
C VAL A 72 7.62 12.32 8.03
N TYR A 73 8.27 13.01 8.96
CA TYR A 73 9.02 12.43 10.07
C TYR A 73 8.42 12.78 11.44
N SER A 74 7.61 13.85 11.50
CA SER A 74 7.03 14.38 12.74
C SER A 74 5.68 13.74 13.04
N PRO A 75 5.39 13.41 14.32
CA PRO A 75 4.08 12.87 14.73
C PRO A 75 2.99 13.94 14.89
N ASP A 76 3.25 15.21 14.53
CA ASP A 76 2.31 16.30 14.74
C ASP A 76 1.20 16.31 13.68
N PRO A 77 -0.09 16.13 14.06
CA PRO A 77 -1.19 16.14 13.11
C PRO A 77 -1.40 17.49 12.39
N ASN A 78 -1.08 18.62 13.01
CA ASN A 78 -1.25 19.93 12.35
C ASN A 78 -0.22 20.09 11.24
N MET A 79 1.03 19.68 11.51
CA MET A 79 2.07 19.70 10.50
C MET A 79 1.75 18.75 9.35
N TYR A 80 1.30 17.54 9.67
CA TYR A 80 0.83 16.58 8.67
C TYR A 80 -0.30 17.18 7.80
N CYS A 81 -1.30 17.80 8.43
CA CYS A 81 -2.43 18.40 7.72
C CYS A 81 -2.02 19.57 6.83
N ALA A 82 -1.10 20.40 7.29
CA ALA A 82 -0.56 21.50 6.49
C ALA A 82 0.12 20.96 5.22
N MET A 83 0.96 19.94 5.35
CA MET A 83 1.63 19.31 4.21
C MET A 83 0.65 18.58 3.29
N ALA A 84 -0.33 17.86 3.85
CA ALA A 84 -1.31 17.08 3.10
C ALA A 84 -2.24 17.94 2.23
N ASN A 85 -2.37 19.24 2.54
CA ASN A 85 -3.16 20.20 1.79
C ASN A 85 -2.30 21.21 1.02
N ALA A 86 -0.98 21.06 0.98
CA ALA A 86 -0.07 21.97 0.28
C ALA A 86 0.01 21.75 -1.24
N GLY A 87 -0.63 20.71 -1.76
CA GLY A 87 -0.66 20.41 -3.20
C GLY A 87 0.22 19.22 -3.63
N TYR A 88 0.80 18.50 -2.70
CA TYR A 88 1.47 17.22 -3.01
C TYR A 88 0.46 16.16 -3.43
N ASP A 89 0.86 15.26 -4.33
CA ASP A 89 0.02 14.13 -4.75
C ASP A 89 -0.12 13.08 -3.65
N PHE A 90 0.94 12.89 -2.87
CA PHE A 90 0.97 11.98 -1.72
C PHE A 90 1.88 12.51 -0.61
N LEU A 91 1.76 11.95 0.59
CA LEU A 91 2.75 12.12 1.64
C LEU A 91 3.46 10.80 1.87
N TRP A 92 4.79 10.84 1.83
CA TRP A 92 5.67 9.73 2.17
C TRP A 92 5.89 9.73 3.68
N ILE A 93 5.11 8.92 4.41
CA ILE A 93 5.23 8.80 5.85
C ILE A 93 6.36 7.82 6.15
N GLU A 94 7.37 8.33 6.82
CA GLU A 94 8.64 7.67 7.01
C GLU A 94 8.66 6.87 8.30
N MET A 95 8.59 5.54 8.23
CA MET A 95 8.64 4.68 9.42
C MET A 95 9.89 3.80 9.50
N GLN A 96 10.80 3.90 8.52
CA GLN A 96 12.09 3.21 8.57
C GLN A 96 13.14 4.02 9.35
N HIS A 97 13.24 5.32 9.06
CA HIS A 97 14.27 6.21 9.62
C HIS A 97 13.69 7.30 10.53
N SER A 98 12.56 7.05 11.15
CA SER A 98 11.93 7.96 12.10
C SER A 98 11.49 7.22 13.37
N PRO A 99 11.24 7.93 14.48
CA PRO A 99 10.65 7.33 15.66
C PRO A 99 9.13 7.15 15.58
N LEU A 100 8.49 7.40 14.43
CA LEU A 100 7.04 7.30 14.27
C LEU A 100 6.54 5.90 14.60
N THR A 101 5.47 5.85 15.38
CA THR A 101 4.72 4.63 15.64
C THR A 101 3.48 4.54 14.74
N TYR A 102 2.91 3.34 14.59
CA TYR A 102 1.64 3.19 13.87
C TYR A 102 0.49 3.97 14.52
N GLU A 103 0.54 4.18 15.86
CA GLU A 103 -0.44 5.00 16.56
C GLU A 103 -0.32 6.48 16.18
N ASP A 104 0.89 7.02 16.11
CA ASP A 104 1.13 8.40 15.66
C ASP A 104 0.57 8.61 14.26
N VAL A 105 0.91 7.71 13.34
CA VAL A 105 0.43 7.77 11.95
C VAL A 105 -1.09 7.66 11.88
N ALA A 106 -1.70 6.74 12.65
CA ALA A 106 -3.14 6.60 12.70
C ALA A 106 -3.84 7.90 13.15
N ARG A 107 -3.29 8.58 14.16
CA ARG A 107 -3.79 9.88 14.64
C ARG A 107 -3.69 10.97 13.58
N MET A 108 -2.55 11.05 12.87
CA MET A 108 -2.35 12.01 11.78
C MET A 108 -3.36 11.80 10.65
N LEU A 109 -3.53 10.56 10.18
CA LEU A 109 -4.48 10.24 9.13
C LEU A 109 -5.92 10.52 9.54
N TYR A 110 -6.26 10.19 10.80
CA TYR A 110 -7.61 10.45 11.35
C TYR A 110 -7.91 11.95 11.42
N ALA A 111 -6.97 12.74 11.94
CA ALA A 111 -7.12 14.19 12.07
C ALA A 111 -7.27 14.89 10.72
N CYS A 112 -6.64 14.36 9.67
CA CYS A 112 -6.62 14.97 8.34
C CYS A 112 -7.45 14.20 7.30
N LYS A 113 -8.52 13.55 7.74
CA LYS A 113 -9.45 12.90 6.83
C LYS A 113 -9.93 13.88 5.74
N GLY A 114 -9.82 13.45 4.49
CA GLY A 114 -10.28 14.24 3.34
C GLY A 114 -9.23 15.21 2.81
N SER A 115 -8.00 15.19 3.31
CA SER A 115 -6.88 15.91 2.71
C SER A 115 -6.63 15.45 1.26
N THR A 116 -6.00 16.32 0.46
CA THR A 116 -5.78 16.06 -0.97
C THR A 116 -4.66 15.07 -1.25
N ALA A 117 -3.59 15.10 -0.45
CA ALA A 117 -2.48 14.17 -0.60
C ALA A 117 -2.83 12.79 -0.04
N ILE A 118 -2.46 11.76 -0.78
CA ILE A 118 -2.71 10.36 -0.40
C ILE A 118 -1.63 9.86 0.57
N PRO A 119 -1.98 9.18 1.69
CA PRO A 119 -0.99 8.63 2.61
C PRO A 119 -0.29 7.41 2.02
N PHE A 120 1.02 7.51 1.83
CA PHE A 120 1.93 6.42 1.47
C PHE A 120 2.88 6.20 2.65
N ILE A 121 3.01 4.96 3.11
CA ILE A 121 3.87 4.63 4.25
C ILE A 121 5.08 3.85 3.77
N ARG A 122 6.29 4.38 4.08
CA ARG A 122 7.49 3.57 4.02
C ARG A 122 7.57 2.72 5.29
N VAL A 123 7.25 1.44 5.13
CA VAL A 123 7.31 0.47 6.22
C VAL A 123 8.75 0.10 6.55
N PRO A 124 9.04 -0.34 7.78
CA PRO A 124 10.40 -0.78 8.14
C PRO A 124 10.90 -1.96 7.31
N ASP A 125 10.01 -2.89 6.95
CA ASP A 125 10.33 -4.07 6.14
C ASP A 125 9.09 -4.68 5.47
N ALA A 126 9.28 -5.61 4.53
CA ALA A 126 8.23 -6.34 3.79
C ALA A 126 7.53 -7.44 4.60
N THR A 127 7.45 -7.30 5.92
CA THR A 127 6.76 -8.30 6.75
C THR A 127 5.25 -8.14 6.68
N GLU A 128 4.53 -9.26 6.89
CA GLU A 128 3.07 -9.22 7.01
C GLU A 128 2.62 -8.18 8.04
N GLU A 129 3.24 -8.20 9.23
CA GLU A 129 2.88 -7.31 10.34
C GLU A 129 3.00 -5.84 9.96
N ASN A 130 4.12 -5.43 9.37
CA ASN A 130 4.35 -4.03 9.03
C ASN A 130 3.37 -3.54 7.97
N ILE A 131 3.17 -4.34 6.91
CA ILE A 131 2.27 -3.99 5.82
C ILE A 131 0.81 -4.04 6.26
N GLN A 132 0.41 -5.05 7.05
CA GLN A 132 -0.94 -5.16 7.58
C GLN A 132 -1.29 -3.96 8.45
N LYS A 133 -0.43 -3.56 9.40
CA LYS A 133 -0.65 -2.39 10.26
C LYS A 133 -0.74 -1.11 9.45
N ALA A 134 0.18 -0.88 8.51
CA ALA A 134 0.18 0.30 7.64
C ALA A 134 -1.12 0.42 6.84
N THR A 135 -1.59 -0.68 6.26
CA THR A 135 -2.82 -0.69 5.47
C THR A 135 -4.08 -0.58 6.32
N ASP A 136 -4.10 -1.16 7.53
CA ASP A 136 -5.27 -1.11 8.42
C ASP A 136 -5.49 0.28 9.03
N ILE A 137 -4.45 1.08 9.19
CA ILE A 137 -4.58 2.50 9.58
C ILE A 137 -4.91 3.42 8.40
N GLY A 138 -4.90 2.90 7.16
CA GLY A 138 -5.44 3.62 5.99
C GLY A 138 -4.44 4.03 4.93
N ALA A 139 -3.22 3.50 4.92
CA ALA A 139 -2.30 3.73 3.81
C ALA A 139 -2.86 3.20 2.49
N LEU A 140 -2.70 3.98 1.42
CA LEU A 140 -2.98 3.57 0.05
C LEU A 140 -1.73 3.45 -0.81
N GLY A 141 -0.57 3.73 -0.24
CA GLY A 141 0.73 3.41 -0.80
C GLY A 141 1.58 2.67 0.22
N ILE A 142 2.19 1.58 -0.20
CA ILE A 142 3.18 0.84 0.60
C ILE A 142 4.52 0.98 -0.10
N ILE A 143 5.52 1.44 0.64
CA ILE A 143 6.87 1.63 0.16
C ILE A 143 7.77 0.72 0.97
N VAL A 144 8.41 -0.23 0.30
CA VAL A 144 9.28 -1.23 0.94
C VAL A 144 10.73 -0.90 0.62
N PRO A 145 11.53 -0.58 1.67
CA PRO A 145 12.95 -0.26 1.51
C PRO A 145 13.79 -1.52 1.28
N GLN A 146 15.04 -1.33 0.82
CA GLN A 146 16.05 -2.39 0.73
C GLN A 146 15.51 -3.67 0.06
N THR A 147 14.84 -3.49 -1.07
CA THR A 147 14.26 -4.61 -1.82
C THR A 147 15.31 -5.13 -2.80
N GLU A 148 16.20 -5.95 -2.27
CA GLU A 148 17.38 -6.43 -2.96
C GLU A 148 17.26 -7.90 -3.38
N THR A 149 16.08 -8.49 -3.19
CA THR A 149 15.75 -9.86 -3.62
C THR A 149 14.34 -9.93 -4.22
N VAL A 150 14.13 -10.95 -5.05
CA VAL A 150 12.81 -11.20 -5.66
C VAL A 150 11.78 -11.56 -4.58
N GLU A 151 12.19 -12.35 -3.60
CA GLU A 151 11.34 -12.81 -2.49
C GLU A 151 10.81 -11.63 -1.67
N LYS A 152 11.65 -10.59 -1.44
CA LYS A 152 11.21 -9.38 -0.74
C LYS A 152 10.21 -8.57 -1.56
N ALA A 153 10.39 -8.47 -2.86
CA ALA A 153 9.42 -7.83 -3.76
C ALA A 153 8.10 -8.62 -3.81
N GLU A 154 8.16 -9.95 -3.85
CA GLU A 154 6.99 -10.81 -3.78
C GLU A 154 6.26 -10.68 -2.44
N ALA A 155 6.98 -10.60 -1.33
CA ALA A 155 6.40 -10.34 0.00
C ALA A 155 5.70 -8.98 0.05
N ALA A 156 6.31 -7.93 -0.50
CA ALA A 156 5.70 -6.61 -0.62
C ALA A 156 4.36 -6.67 -1.36
N ALA A 157 4.32 -7.30 -2.51
CA ALA A 157 3.10 -7.47 -3.30
C ALA A 157 2.05 -8.34 -2.59
N LYS A 158 2.49 -9.49 -2.03
CA LYS A 158 1.65 -10.48 -1.36
C LYS A 158 0.90 -9.90 -0.17
N TRP A 159 1.59 -9.20 0.72
CA TRP A 159 1.00 -8.66 1.94
C TRP A 159 0.24 -7.36 1.72
N SER A 160 0.50 -6.65 0.62
CA SER A 160 -0.22 -5.44 0.25
C SER A 160 -1.58 -5.69 -0.40
N HIS A 161 -1.85 -6.87 -0.94
CA HIS A 161 -3.08 -7.13 -1.67
C HIS A 161 -3.97 -8.17 -0.98
N TYR A 162 -5.28 -7.96 -1.05
CA TYR A 162 -6.25 -8.99 -0.70
C TYR A 162 -6.30 -10.10 -1.75
N PRO A 163 -6.75 -11.32 -1.38
CA PRO A 163 -7.04 -12.35 -2.37
C PRO A 163 -7.93 -11.86 -3.51
N PRO A 164 -7.73 -12.36 -4.75
CA PRO A 164 -6.83 -13.44 -5.16
C PRO A 164 -5.40 -12.98 -5.49
N PHE A 165 -5.10 -11.68 -5.42
CA PHE A 165 -3.83 -11.11 -5.86
C PHE A 165 -2.74 -11.21 -4.79
N GLY A 166 -3.12 -11.30 -3.53
CA GLY A 166 -2.23 -11.43 -2.40
C GLY A 166 -2.88 -12.19 -1.23
N GLN A 167 -2.33 -11.98 -0.03
CA GLN A 167 -2.76 -12.67 1.19
C GLN A 167 -3.01 -11.71 2.36
N ARG A 168 -3.24 -10.42 2.09
CA ARG A 168 -3.61 -9.47 3.14
C ARG A 168 -4.83 -9.97 3.89
N SER A 169 -4.74 -10.02 5.23
CA SER A 169 -5.87 -10.40 6.08
C SER A 169 -6.93 -9.28 6.12
N GLN A 170 -8.18 -9.67 6.17
CA GLN A 170 -9.29 -8.73 6.37
C GLN A 170 -9.48 -8.49 7.85
N GLY A 171 -9.33 -7.25 8.28
CA GLY A 171 -9.62 -6.79 9.62
C GLY A 171 -10.76 -5.76 9.65
N SER A 172 -10.86 -5.06 10.76
CA SER A 172 -11.79 -3.95 10.97
C SER A 172 -10.97 -2.72 11.41
N GLY A 173 -10.25 -2.14 10.46
CA GLY A 173 -9.33 -1.03 10.71
C GLY A 173 -9.92 0.36 10.46
N GLN A 174 -9.10 1.38 10.72
CA GLN A 174 -9.43 2.79 10.49
C GLN A 174 -9.73 3.11 9.02
N TYR A 175 -9.28 2.28 8.10
CA TYR A 175 -9.47 2.47 6.66
C TYR A 175 -10.93 2.65 6.24
N ASN A 176 -11.89 1.99 6.91
CA ASN A 176 -13.31 2.16 6.59
C ASN A 176 -13.81 3.58 6.87
N TYR A 177 -13.29 4.20 7.94
CA TYR A 177 -13.60 5.58 8.27
C TYR A 177 -13.00 6.55 7.25
N LEU A 178 -11.79 6.27 6.77
CA LEU A 178 -11.09 7.15 5.83
C LEU A 178 -11.63 7.00 4.40
N TRP A 179 -11.84 5.78 3.93
CA TRP A 179 -12.06 5.47 2.52
C TRP A 179 -13.46 4.95 2.19
N GLY A 180 -14.27 4.60 3.20
CA GLY A 180 -15.66 4.15 3.03
C GLY A 180 -15.85 2.65 3.20
N ALA A 181 -17.13 2.25 3.31
CA ALA A 181 -17.53 0.88 3.61
C ALA A 181 -17.21 -0.13 2.49
N ASP A 182 -16.97 0.36 1.27
CA ASP A 182 -16.59 -0.43 0.10
C ASP A 182 -15.07 -0.65 -0.02
N TYR A 183 -14.29 -0.28 1.01
CA TYR A 183 -12.84 -0.38 0.99
C TYR A 183 -12.34 -1.78 0.64
N ARG A 184 -12.88 -2.83 1.29
CA ARG A 184 -12.46 -4.22 1.03
C ARG A 184 -12.61 -4.61 -0.45
N GLN A 185 -13.67 -4.15 -1.10
CA GLN A 185 -14.00 -4.46 -2.48
C GLN A 185 -13.17 -3.66 -3.49
N THR A 186 -12.70 -2.48 -3.11
CA THR A 186 -12.04 -1.51 -4.01
C THR A 186 -10.55 -1.37 -3.77
N TYR A 187 -10.06 -1.84 -2.63
CA TYR A 187 -8.68 -1.59 -2.18
C TYR A 187 -7.60 -2.07 -3.15
N ASN A 188 -7.73 -3.28 -3.70
CA ASN A 188 -6.71 -3.82 -4.62
C ASN A 188 -6.47 -2.94 -5.85
N ASP A 189 -7.49 -2.21 -6.30
CA ASP A 189 -7.35 -1.26 -7.39
C ASP A 189 -6.73 0.07 -6.93
N ASN A 190 -6.85 0.37 -5.64
CA ASN A 190 -6.39 1.63 -5.05
C ASN A 190 -5.00 1.57 -4.39
N VAL A 191 -4.53 0.40 -3.94
CA VAL A 191 -3.19 0.30 -3.37
C VAL A 191 -2.12 0.48 -4.43
N LEU A 192 -1.06 1.23 -4.09
CA LEU A 192 0.14 1.39 -4.90
C LEU A 192 1.32 0.79 -4.14
N VAL A 193 2.01 -0.18 -4.74
CA VAL A 193 3.15 -0.87 -4.13
C VAL A 193 4.44 -0.40 -4.79
N THR A 194 5.31 0.18 -3.96
CA THR A 194 6.63 0.66 -4.34
C THR A 194 7.69 -0.18 -3.67
N VAL A 195 8.67 -0.65 -4.42
CA VAL A 195 9.86 -1.32 -3.90
C VAL A 195 11.09 -0.46 -4.21
N MET A 196 12.04 -0.38 -3.26
CA MET A 196 13.24 0.43 -3.41
C MET A 196 14.44 -0.47 -3.64
N ILE A 197 15.13 -0.26 -4.76
CA ILE A 197 16.45 -0.86 -5.03
C ILE A 197 17.50 0.13 -4.61
N GLU A 198 18.33 -0.24 -3.66
CA GLU A 198 19.20 0.64 -2.90
C GLU A 198 20.67 0.24 -2.93
N ALA A 199 20.96 -0.99 -3.41
CA ALA A 199 22.31 -1.54 -3.41
C ALA A 199 22.72 -2.16 -4.78
N PRO A 200 24.03 -2.30 -5.06
CA PRO A 200 24.51 -2.86 -6.32
C PRO A 200 23.98 -4.25 -6.65
N PHE A 201 23.84 -5.13 -5.64
CA PHE A 201 23.33 -6.49 -5.85
C PHE A 201 21.83 -6.51 -6.19
N GLY A 202 21.05 -5.55 -5.72
CA GLY A 202 19.66 -5.38 -6.17
C GLY A 202 19.61 -4.82 -7.60
N ALA A 203 20.51 -3.90 -7.95
CA ALA A 203 20.61 -3.39 -9.31
C ALA A 203 20.97 -4.48 -10.33
N GLU A 204 21.78 -5.48 -9.94
CA GLU A 204 22.14 -6.63 -10.77
C GLU A 204 20.94 -7.48 -11.16
N ILE A 205 19.94 -7.59 -10.28
CA ILE A 205 18.72 -8.39 -10.51
C ILE A 205 17.46 -7.53 -10.64
N ALA A 206 17.62 -6.26 -10.97
CA ALA A 206 16.49 -5.30 -11.07
C ALA A 206 15.42 -5.74 -12.06
N ASP A 207 15.78 -6.46 -13.12
CA ASP A 207 14.84 -7.04 -14.08
C ASP A 207 13.91 -8.08 -13.45
N LYS A 208 14.42 -8.91 -12.55
CA LYS A 208 13.64 -9.92 -11.83
C LYS A 208 12.73 -9.26 -10.77
N ILE A 209 13.27 -8.27 -10.03
CA ILE A 209 12.50 -7.50 -9.05
C ILE A 209 11.37 -6.73 -9.74
N ALA A 210 11.67 -6.04 -10.84
CA ALA A 210 10.66 -5.29 -11.60
C ALA A 210 9.60 -6.17 -12.25
N ALA A 211 9.91 -7.44 -12.56
CA ALA A 211 8.96 -8.39 -13.14
C ALA A 211 7.90 -8.88 -12.15
N VAL A 212 8.08 -8.67 -10.84
CA VAL A 212 7.15 -9.14 -9.81
C VAL A 212 5.76 -8.53 -10.02
N LYS A 213 4.76 -9.40 -10.10
CA LYS A 213 3.36 -9.00 -10.21
C LYS A 213 2.88 -8.37 -8.90
N GLY A 214 2.13 -7.26 -9.00
CA GLY A 214 1.64 -6.54 -7.83
C GLY A 214 2.60 -5.44 -7.33
N VAL A 215 3.82 -5.35 -7.86
CA VAL A 215 4.67 -4.16 -7.74
C VAL A 215 4.25 -3.16 -8.82
N ASP A 216 4.01 -1.91 -8.43
CA ASP A 216 3.63 -0.82 -9.35
C ASP A 216 4.81 0.08 -9.70
N VAL A 217 5.65 0.37 -8.70
CA VAL A 217 6.79 1.31 -8.81
C VAL A 217 8.07 0.63 -8.34
N VAL A 218 9.15 0.81 -9.09
CA VAL A 218 10.51 0.55 -8.62
C VAL A 218 11.20 1.89 -8.41
N PHE A 219 11.69 2.13 -7.20
CA PHE A 219 12.35 3.35 -6.80
C PHE A 219 13.87 3.15 -6.75
N ALA A 220 14.61 3.91 -7.55
CA ALA A 220 16.06 3.92 -7.51
C ALA A 220 16.52 4.84 -6.37
N ALA A 221 16.96 4.25 -5.25
CA ALA A 221 17.34 5.00 -4.05
C ALA A 221 18.78 5.53 -4.16
N SER A 222 18.90 6.82 -4.38
CA SER A 222 20.18 7.46 -4.73
C SER A 222 21.19 7.49 -3.58
N GLY A 223 20.72 7.73 -2.35
CA GLY A 223 21.59 7.86 -1.17
C GLY A 223 22.24 6.53 -0.80
N ASP A 224 21.42 5.50 -0.62
CA ASP A 224 21.91 4.18 -0.23
C ASP A 224 22.67 3.48 -1.34
N MET A 225 22.30 3.67 -2.61
CA MET A 225 23.10 3.21 -3.75
C MET A 225 24.52 3.78 -3.69
N GLY A 226 24.66 5.06 -3.34
CA GLY A 226 25.96 5.67 -3.13
C GLY A 226 26.71 5.10 -1.92
N SER A 227 26.01 4.91 -0.81
CA SER A 227 26.57 4.36 0.42
C SER A 227 27.08 2.93 0.25
N TYR A 228 26.28 2.07 -0.38
CA TYR A 228 26.64 0.65 -0.59
C TYR A 228 27.68 0.44 -1.69
N SER A 229 27.67 1.28 -2.73
CA SER A 229 28.63 1.15 -3.82
C SER A 229 29.96 1.86 -3.54
N GLY A 230 29.97 2.87 -2.65
CA GLY A 230 31.11 3.75 -2.43
C GLY A 230 31.31 4.81 -3.53
N TYR A 231 30.40 4.88 -4.50
CA TYR A 231 30.41 5.86 -5.59
C TYR A 231 29.30 6.89 -5.41
N LYS A 232 29.42 8.04 -6.02
CA LYS A 232 28.46 9.14 -5.92
C LYS A 232 27.87 9.50 -7.27
N GLN A 233 26.78 10.23 -7.23
CA GLN A 233 26.14 10.74 -8.44
C GLN A 233 27.15 11.49 -9.34
N GLY A 234 27.17 11.11 -10.59
CA GLY A 234 28.11 11.60 -11.60
C GLY A 234 29.31 10.66 -11.88
N ASP A 235 29.57 9.70 -10.98
CA ASP A 235 30.57 8.66 -11.24
C ASP A 235 30.00 7.61 -12.20
N GLU A 236 30.82 7.13 -13.14
CA GLU A 236 30.39 6.18 -14.18
C GLU A 236 29.76 4.90 -13.58
N VAL A 237 30.33 4.36 -12.50
CA VAL A 237 29.81 3.16 -11.82
C VAL A 237 28.44 3.44 -11.21
N TYR A 238 28.31 4.57 -10.50
CA TYR A 238 27.02 4.95 -9.90
C TYR A 238 25.95 5.13 -10.98
N GLU A 239 26.27 5.85 -12.06
CA GLU A 239 25.32 6.09 -13.16
C GLU A 239 24.94 4.79 -13.87
N GLY A 240 25.87 3.83 -13.97
CA GLY A 240 25.63 2.50 -14.48
C GLY A 240 24.63 1.72 -13.63
N LEU A 241 24.78 1.75 -12.29
CA LEU A 241 23.86 1.08 -11.35
C LEU A 241 22.44 1.68 -11.42
N ILE A 242 22.35 3.01 -11.37
CA ILE A 242 21.05 3.71 -11.50
C ILE A 242 20.44 3.45 -12.88
N GLY A 243 21.25 3.41 -13.92
CA GLY A 243 20.83 3.07 -15.28
C GLY A 243 20.25 1.66 -15.38
N ALA A 244 20.89 0.69 -14.74
CA ALA A 244 20.41 -0.69 -14.72
C ALA A 244 19.02 -0.80 -14.06
N VAL A 245 18.81 -0.15 -12.91
CA VAL A 245 17.48 -0.10 -12.25
C VAL A 245 16.45 0.57 -13.14
N ARG A 246 16.79 1.72 -13.75
CA ARG A 246 15.91 2.44 -14.68
C ARG A 246 15.49 1.56 -15.85
N ASP A 247 16.45 0.99 -16.55
CA ASP A 247 16.19 0.27 -17.79
C ASP A 247 15.38 -1.01 -17.54
N ALA A 248 15.72 -1.74 -16.47
CA ALA A 248 14.95 -2.90 -16.03
C ALA A 248 13.50 -2.54 -15.68
N THR A 249 13.30 -1.44 -14.93
CA THR A 249 11.96 -0.97 -14.53
C THR A 249 11.11 -0.61 -15.73
N LEU A 250 11.64 0.18 -16.64
CA LEU A 250 10.91 0.62 -17.84
C LEU A 250 10.62 -0.54 -18.79
N LYS A 251 11.57 -1.47 -18.96
CA LYS A 251 11.39 -2.68 -19.76
C LYS A 251 10.27 -3.56 -19.20
N ALA A 252 10.12 -3.63 -17.87
CA ALA A 252 9.04 -4.35 -17.22
C ALA A 252 7.69 -3.62 -17.27
N GLY A 253 7.62 -2.42 -17.85
CA GLY A 253 6.41 -1.58 -17.91
C GLY A 253 5.99 -1.01 -16.56
N LYS A 254 6.90 -0.99 -15.57
CA LYS A 254 6.66 -0.43 -14.25
C LYS A 254 6.93 1.07 -14.22
N LYS A 255 6.41 1.75 -13.19
CA LYS A 255 6.70 3.16 -12.97
C LYS A 255 8.04 3.31 -12.25
N LEU A 256 8.82 4.29 -12.69
CA LEU A 256 10.15 4.53 -12.14
C LEU A 256 10.09 5.69 -11.14
N GLY A 257 10.65 5.45 -9.94
CA GLY A 257 10.76 6.43 -8.87
C GLY A 257 12.19 6.87 -8.60
N GLY A 258 12.33 8.07 -7.99
CA GLY A 258 13.59 8.62 -7.56
C GLY A 258 13.43 9.88 -6.71
N PRO A 259 14.52 10.48 -6.19
CA PRO A 259 14.44 11.70 -5.41
C PRO A 259 13.98 12.89 -6.26
N SER A 260 13.32 13.86 -5.63
CA SER A 260 12.79 15.04 -6.33
C SER A 260 13.85 15.91 -6.99
N GLY A 261 15.10 15.85 -6.54
CA GLY A 261 16.23 16.51 -7.23
C GLY A 261 16.42 16.03 -8.68
N TRP A 262 15.93 14.85 -9.00
CA TRP A 262 15.94 14.30 -10.37
C TRP A 262 14.76 14.74 -11.23
N TYR A 263 13.78 15.45 -10.67
CA TYR A 263 12.59 15.87 -11.41
C TYR A 263 12.93 16.62 -12.70
N ASN A 264 13.84 17.58 -12.62
CA ASN A 264 14.27 18.39 -13.76
C ASN A 264 15.48 17.80 -14.50
N THR A 265 16.36 17.08 -13.81
CA THR A 265 17.63 16.58 -14.39
C THR A 265 17.51 15.22 -15.05
N ARG A 266 16.59 14.37 -14.56
CA ARG A 266 16.34 13.01 -15.07
C ARG A 266 14.88 12.77 -15.48
N GLY A 267 14.03 13.77 -15.41
CA GLY A 267 12.58 13.62 -15.65
C GLY A 267 12.20 13.19 -17.08
N ASN A 268 13.11 13.32 -18.04
CA ASN A 268 12.97 12.81 -19.41
C ASN A 268 13.45 11.36 -19.58
N GLN A 269 14.00 10.74 -18.53
CA GLN A 269 14.50 9.36 -18.52
C GLN A 269 13.44 8.37 -18.00
N GLY A 270 12.16 8.75 -17.94
CA GLY A 270 11.06 7.89 -17.51
C GLY A 270 10.69 7.97 -16.03
N TYR A 271 11.38 8.79 -15.24
CA TYR A 271 11.00 9.02 -13.84
C TYR A 271 9.66 9.71 -13.73
N SER A 272 8.76 9.14 -12.92
CA SER A 272 7.38 9.64 -12.76
C SER A 272 6.88 9.64 -11.31
N PHE A 273 7.62 9.04 -10.37
CA PHE A 273 7.32 9.01 -8.95
C PHE A 273 8.48 9.64 -8.18
N PHE A 274 8.22 10.72 -7.43
CA PHE A 274 9.27 11.51 -6.81
C PHE A 274 9.06 11.69 -5.30
N GLN A 275 10.12 11.40 -4.52
CA GLN A 275 10.21 11.73 -3.10
C GLN A 275 10.82 13.12 -2.92
N ALA A 276 10.09 14.03 -2.28
CA ALA A 276 10.55 15.36 -1.93
C ALA A 276 11.01 15.44 -0.46
N GLY A 277 11.60 16.58 -0.12
CA GLY A 277 12.12 16.84 1.22
C GLY A 277 11.08 16.79 2.32
N GLY A 278 11.55 16.60 3.55
CA GLY A 278 10.69 16.56 4.72
C GLY A 278 10.37 17.93 5.31
N GLU A 279 9.50 17.94 6.33
CA GLU A 279 8.96 19.12 6.98
C GLU A 279 10.04 20.08 7.49
N THR A 280 11.13 19.56 8.07
CA THR A 280 12.22 20.40 8.59
C THR A 280 12.85 21.25 7.49
N ASN A 281 13.07 20.66 6.31
CA ASN A 281 13.62 21.37 5.17
C ASN A 281 12.62 22.40 4.61
N LEU A 282 11.33 22.03 4.55
CA LEU A 282 10.25 22.89 4.05
C LEU A 282 10.02 24.08 4.97
N ILE A 283 9.99 23.87 6.30
CA ILE A 283 9.87 24.94 7.30
C ILE A 283 11.06 25.89 7.20
N GLY A 284 12.29 25.38 7.16
CA GLY A 284 13.48 26.19 7.04
C GLY A 284 13.53 27.00 5.73
N ALA A 285 13.10 26.40 4.62
CA ALA A 285 13.00 27.07 3.34
C ALA A 285 11.93 28.17 3.35
N GLY A 286 10.73 27.87 3.89
CA GLY A 286 9.63 28.81 4.04
C GLY A 286 10.00 30.01 4.91
N ALA A 287 10.62 29.76 6.08
CA ALA A 287 11.09 30.82 6.97
C ALA A 287 12.13 31.76 6.29
N ARG A 288 13.07 31.16 5.54
CA ARG A 288 14.05 31.99 4.79
C ARG A 288 13.37 32.81 3.68
N ALA A 289 12.41 32.22 2.99
CA ALA A 289 11.65 32.93 1.95
C ALA A 289 10.84 34.11 2.53
N ASP A 290 10.20 33.92 3.69
CA ASP A 290 9.46 34.96 4.41
C ASP A 290 10.38 36.10 4.84
N LEU A 291 11.52 35.78 5.50
CA LEU A 291 12.51 36.77 5.92
C LEU A 291 13.11 37.55 4.75
N ALA A 292 13.24 36.92 3.57
CA ALA A 292 13.73 37.59 2.38
C ALA A 292 12.78 38.72 1.88
N THR A 293 11.53 38.70 2.25
CA THR A 293 10.56 39.78 1.96
C THR A 293 10.70 40.97 2.88
N MET A 294 11.50 40.90 3.96
CA MET A 294 11.67 41.89 5.02
C MET A 294 13.13 42.31 5.14
N PRO A 295 13.68 43.15 4.21
CA PRO A 295 15.08 43.55 4.24
C PRO A 295 15.50 44.17 5.57
N GLY A 296 16.58 43.65 6.18
CA GLY A 296 17.06 44.07 7.50
C GLY A 296 16.39 43.39 8.70
N ALA A 297 15.39 42.53 8.47
CA ALA A 297 14.83 41.67 9.52
C ALA A 297 15.60 40.33 9.60
N GLY A 298 15.57 39.75 10.79
CA GLY A 298 16.21 38.47 11.07
C GLY A 298 17.69 38.59 11.43
N VAL A 299 18.14 37.69 12.27
CA VAL A 299 19.55 37.57 12.66
C VAL A 299 20.11 36.31 12.01
N LEU A 300 20.96 36.48 11.02
CA LEU A 300 21.77 35.38 10.54
C LEU A 300 22.84 35.10 11.61
N PRO A 301 22.97 33.86 12.14
CA PRO A 301 24.02 33.57 13.08
C PRO A 301 25.38 33.84 12.43
N PRO A 302 26.29 34.55 13.12
CA PRO A 302 27.61 34.86 12.60
C PRO A 302 28.34 33.54 12.28
N GLY A 303 28.78 33.37 11.05
CA GLY A 303 29.48 32.17 10.60
C GLY A 303 28.58 30.93 10.59
N GLY A 304 27.44 31.04 9.90
CA GLY A 304 26.49 29.92 9.79
C GLY A 304 27.25 28.64 9.45
N ARG A 305 27.27 27.71 10.41
CA ARG A 305 27.41 26.30 10.04
C ARG A 305 26.29 26.08 9.06
N GLY A 306 26.65 25.80 7.82
CA GLY A 306 25.67 25.47 6.80
C GLY A 306 24.63 24.54 7.42
N ALA A 307 23.39 24.71 7.08
CA ALA A 307 22.36 23.76 7.47
C ALA A 307 22.99 22.37 7.33
N PRO A 308 22.88 21.49 8.34
CA PRO A 308 23.49 20.17 8.25
C PRO A 308 23.18 19.66 6.87
N ALA A 309 24.22 19.28 6.12
CA ALA A 309 24.10 18.83 4.75
C ALA A 309 22.94 17.85 4.76
N GLY A 310 21.88 18.20 4.08
CA GLY A 310 20.63 17.47 4.18
C GLY A 310 20.96 16.01 4.02
N ILE A 311 20.36 15.18 4.87
CA ILE A 311 20.26 13.76 4.60
C ILE A 311 19.63 13.69 3.22
N GLN A 312 20.49 13.49 2.21
CA GLN A 312 20.11 13.33 0.81
C GLN A 312 19.53 11.93 0.62
#